data_c0f071b41993e82cee69b9a77f825b24
#
_entry.id   c0f071b41993e82cee69b9a77f825b24
#
_cell.length_a   1.000
_cell.length_b   1.000
_cell.length_c   1.000
_cell.angle_alpha   90.00
_cell.angle_beta   90.00
_cell.angle_gamma   90.00
#
_symmetry.space_group_name_H-M   'P 1'
#
loop_
_entity.id
_entity.type
_entity.pdbx_description
1 polymer ?
#
loop_
_entity_poly.entity_id
_entity_poly.type
_entity_poly.pdbx_seq_one_letter_code
_entity_poly.pdbx_strand_id
1 'polypeptide(L)'
;MATAGVWFRKCLRLHDNEALVKAVATAKDVVPFFILDPHFDKSKVGVNRFNFLLESLKDLDEQLRARKSRLLVFQGQPEEVFAELFSGKGPCGRLTHLFFEKDTEPYARLRDARVAQLAKDSGVHLETFSGHTLLDVDATVAKPGFKPPISMKSIQNIATAAGPIRAPLDVPKIPPLSVEGFQVPSIGEIYAVEPSSQGFPGGEQEALRRLAQVCADVDYVCRFEKPKTASTGRPKSPWEPSTTGLSPYLKFGCLSVRSAWHAFDQCMRGRSHSQPPQSLHGQILFREMFYLLGAAVPNFDQDQQNSMCKVIPWGNDPELLAAWQEGRTGYPFIDALMRQLNQTGFMHHLGRHAVACFLTRGDLWQNWTAGRDVFDKLLLDSDWAVNNGNWLWLAGVAPFSAPYFRIYDPCPGPKSSLNAEQTGEFVKHYVPELKDMSAKYIYKPWTAPLAEQKKAGCIIGQDYPKPIVDHQKAREANLARFKAALDSGALPEKFGGAKGDPGPMTSFSGGKGGKGDKGGKRAASPDAGGRKRRWGKGAKGDTLAGG
;
A
#
# COMPACT_ATOMS: atom_id res chain seq x y z
N MET A 1 -0.80 15.97 40.92
CA MET A 1 0.18 15.00 40.38
C MET A 1 0.06 15.02 38.85
N ALA A 2 1.13 14.74 38.13
CA ALA A 2 1.09 14.73 36.67
C ALA A 2 0.41 13.44 36.17
N THR A 3 -0.64 13.60 35.37
CA THR A 3 -1.34 12.51 34.67
C THR A 3 -1.13 12.66 33.18
N ALA A 4 -0.60 11.63 32.53
CA ALA A 4 -0.26 11.64 31.11
C ALA A 4 -1.23 10.76 30.30
N GLY A 5 -1.90 11.33 29.33
CA GLY A 5 -2.66 10.61 28.34
C GLY A 5 -1.76 10.14 27.18
N VAL A 6 -1.92 8.88 26.76
CA VAL A 6 -1.35 8.34 25.52
C VAL A 6 -2.49 8.02 24.57
N TRP A 7 -2.61 8.87 23.53
CA TRP A 7 -3.65 8.67 22.53
C TRP A 7 -3.16 7.75 21.41
N PHE A 8 -3.59 6.48 21.49
CA PHE A 8 -3.34 5.49 20.46
C PHE A 8 -4.19 5.76 19.21
N ARG A 9 -3.58 5.61 18.03
CA ARG A 9 -4.27 5.79 16.73
C ARG A 9 -3.72 4.81 15.70
N LYS A 10 -2.74 5.19 14.86
CA LYS A 10 -1.98 4.32 13.94
C LYS A 10 -0.69 3.81 14.61
N CYS A 11 -0.75 3.50 15.88
CA CYS A 11 0.37 2.99 16.69
C CYS A 11 -0.14 1.96 17.71
N LEU A 12 -0.99 1.00 17.25
CA LEU A 12 -1.66 0.03 18.12
C LEU A 12 -0.68 -1.06 18.58
N ARG A 13 0.35 -0.64 19.33
CA ARG A 13 1.43 -1.48 19.85
C ARG A 13 2.06 -0.89 21.10
N LEU A 14 2.67 -1.75 21.90
CA LEU A 14 3.48 -1.35 23.06
C LEU A 14 4.96 -1.23 22.71
N HIS A 15 5.52 -2.13 21.85
CA HIS A 15 6.91 -2.03 21.41
C HIS A 15 7.12 -0.80 20.51
N ASP A 16 8.30 -0.22 20.61
CA ASP A 16 8.73 0.91 19.77
C ASP A 16 7.69 2.04 19.69
N ASN A 17 7.10 2.39 20.84
CA ASN A 17 6.09 3.46 20.96
C ASN A 17 6.68 4.62 21.78
N GLU A 18 7.17 5.64 21.08
CA GLU A 18 7.86 6.79 21.68
C GLU A 18 6.93 7.62 22.57
N ALA A 19 5.65 7.76 22.17
CA ALA A 19 4.64 8.46 22.96
C ALA A 19 4.41 7.75 24.33
N LEU A 20 4.33 6.43 24.33
CA LEU A 20 4.19 5.64 25.54
C LEU A 20 5.44 5.73 26.45
N VAL A 21 6.63 5.59 25.86
CA VAL A 21 7.90 5.72 26.59
C VAL A 21 8.01 7.08 27.25
N LYS A 22 7.67 8.15 26.52
CA LYS A 22 7.71 9.53 27.06
C LYS A 22 6.68 9.74 28.16
N ALA A 23 5.46 9.23 27.99
CA ALA A 23 4.40 9.34 29.01
C ALA A 23 4.84 8.70 30.33
N VAL A 24 5.37 7.47 30.28
CA VAL A 24 5.86 6.75 31.46
C VAL A 24 7.04 7.45 32.13
N ALA A 25 7.91 8.09 31.36
CA ALA A 25 9.02 8.87 31.90
C ALA A 25 8.60 10.21 32.53
N THR A 26 7.42 10.75 32.14
CA THR A 26 6.96 12.09 32.53
C THR A 26 6.00 12.08 33.73
N ALA A 27 5.15 11.05 33.84
CA ALA A 27 4.05 11.02 34.83
C ALA A 27 3.99 9.71 35.60
N LYS A 28 3.47 9.79 36.83
CA LYS A 28 3.19 8.58 37.65
C LYS A 28 1.94 7.85 37.16
N ASP A 29 0.95 8.62 36.70
CA ASP A 29 -0.31 8.10 36.21
C ASP A 29 -0.33 8.22 34.70
N VAL A 30 -0.43 7.07 34.01
CA VAL A 30 -0.47 6.99 32.55
C VAL A 30 -1.81 6.41 32.13
N VAL A 31 -2.50 7.10 31.23
CA VAL A 31 -3.83 6.75 30.72
C VAL A 31 -3.71 6.40 29.23
N PRO A 32 -3.59 5.12 28.87
CA PRO A 32 -3.68 4.67 27.49
C PRO A 32 -5.13 4.77 27.01
N PHE A 33 -5.40 5.42 25.89
CA PHE A 33 -6.76 5.49 25.36
C PHE A 33 -6.81 5.54 23.85
N PHE A 34 -7.96 5.18 23.31
CA PHE A 34 -8.34 5.28 21.91
C PHE A 34 -9.70 6.00 21.80
N ILE A 35 -9.92 6.73 20.71
CA ILE A 35 -11.20 7.37 20.42
C ILE A 35 -11.74 6.76 19.12
N LEU A 36 -12.90 6.13 19.19
CA LEU A 36 -13.69 5.73 18.03
C LEU A 36 -14.34 6.99 17.44
N ASP A 37 -13.62 7.63 16.54
CA ASP A 37 -13.97 8.87 15.89
C ASP A 37 -15.09 8.63 14.85
N PRO A 38 -16.27 9.27 14.96
CA PRO A 38 -17.39 9.08 14.04
C PRO A 38 -17.09 9.51 12.60
N HIS A 39 -15.98 10.21 12.34
CA HIS A 39 -15.52 10.45 10.97
C HIS A 39 -15.26 9.16 10.19
N PHE A 40 -14.82 8.11 10.88
CA PHE A 40 -14.53 6.79 10.30
C PHE A 40 -15.71 5.82 10.49
N ASP A 41 -16.87 6.22 10.02
CA ASP A 41 -18.10 5.42 10.10
C ASP A 41 -18.18 4.31 9.03
N LYS A 42 -19.25 3.50 9.09
CA LYS A 42 -19.51 2.40 8.14
C LYS A 42 -19.68 2.82 6.67
N SER A 43 -19.91 4.11 6.38
CA SER A 43 -19.96 4.59 5.00
C SER A 43 -18.55 4.64 4.39
N LYS A 44 -17.54 4.92 5.19
CA LYS A 44 -16.14 5.07 4.80
C LYS A 44 -15.28 3.84 5.06
N VAL A 45 -15.63 3.03 6.06
CA VAL A 45 -14.81 1.88 6.49
C VAL A 45 -15.61 0.59 6.35
N GLY A 46 -15.11 -0.38 5.61
CA GLY A 46 -15.72 -1.69 5.44
C GLY A 46 -15.59 -2.57 6.70
N VAL A 47 -16.52 -3.52 6.87
CA VAL A 47 -16.63 -4.37 8.07
C VAL A 47 -15.33 -5.10 8.41
N ASN A 48 -14.63 -5.68 7.43
CA ASN A 48 -13.37 -6.40 7.67
C ASN A 48 -12.28 -5.48 8.22
N ARG A 49 -12.14 -4.28 7.66
CA ARG A 49 -11.16 -3.28 8.11
C ARG A 49 -11.49 -2.78 9.51
N PHE A 50 -12.76 -2.57 9.82
CA PHE A 50 -13.19 -2.14 11.14
C PHE A 50 -13.00 -3.26 12.18
N ASN A 51 -13.31 -4.51 11.82
CA ASN A 51 -13.06 -5.66 12.68
C ASN A 51 -11.57 -5.82 13.01
N PHE A 52 -10.69 -5.66 12.01
CA PHE A 52 -9.23 -5.67 12.25
C PHE A 52 -8.81 -4.61 13.26
N LEU A 53 -9.42 -3.41 13.21
CA LEU A 53 -9.19 -2.36 14.22
C LEU A 53 -9.63 -2.84 15.61
N LEU A 54 -10.85 -3.38 15.75
CA LEU A 54 -11.37 -3.83 17.05
C LEU A 54 -10.54 -4.98 17.65
N GLU A 55 -10.13 -5.94 16.83
CA GLU A 55 -9.21 -7.01 17.23
C GLU A 55 -7.86 -6.44 17.70
N SER A 56 -7.33 -5.44 17.00
CA SER A 56 -6.08 -4.78 17.39
C SER A 56 -6.20 -4.00 18.70
N LEU A 57 -7.35 -3.39 18.95
CA LEU A 57 -7.63 -2.71 20.23
C LEU A 57 -7.80 -3.73 21.37
N LYS A 58 -8.43 -4.88 21.13
CA LYS A 58 -8.55 -5.96 22.10
C LYS A 58 -7.19 -6.54 22.49
N ASP A 59 -6.35 -6.85 21.49
CA ASP A 59 -4.97 -7.31 21.72
C ASP A 59 -4.16 -6.30 22.55
N LEU A 60 -4.28 -5.01 22.24
CA LEU A 60 -3.61 -3.94 22.99
C LEU A 60 -4.13 -3.85 24.43
N ASP A 61 -5.44 -3.93 24.66
CA ASP A 61 -6.03 -3.93 26.02
C ASP A 61 -5.60 -5.18 26.82
N GLU A 62 -5.58 -6.35 26.21
CA GLU A 62 -5.10 -7.59 26.84
C GLU A 62 -3.63 -7.48 27.27
N GLN A 63 -2.78 -6.93 26.43
CA GLN A 63 -1.37 -6.71 26.76
C GLN A 63 -1.18 -5.68 27.89
N LEU A 64 -2.00 -4.62 27.92
CA LEU A 64 -2.00 -3.63 28.99
C LEU A 64 -2.52 -4.25 30.29
N ARG A 65 -3.58 -5.05 30.26
CA ARG A 65 -4.13 -5.78 31.43
C ARG A 65 -3.14 -6.75 32.05
N ALA A 66 -2.35 -7.46 31.22
CA ALA A 66 -1.26 -8.30 31.70
C ALA A 66 -0.20 -7.51 32.50
N ARG A 67 -0.15 -6.17 32.32
CA ARG A 67 0.71 -5.23 33.03
C ARG A 67 -0.02 -4.43 34.12
N LYS A 68 -1.23 -4.86 34.49
CA LYS A 68 -2.11 -4.19 35.47
C LYS A 68 -2.57 -2.78 35.04
N SER A 69 -2.52 -2.49 33.74
CA SER A 69 -3.07 -1.27 33.13
C SER A 69 -4.24 -1.66 32.22
N ARG A 70 -4.75 -0.74 31.42
CA ARG A 70 -5.80 -1.02 30.44
C ARG A 70 -5.91 0.07 29.39
N LEU A 71 -6.55 -0.25 28.25
CA LEU A 71 -6.95 0.70 27.22
C LEU A 71 -8.35 1.25 27.51
N LEU A 72 -8.52 2.56 27.55
CA LEU A 72 -9.83 3.19 27.59
C LEU A 72 -10.30 3.50 26.17
N VAL A 73 -11.45 3.00 25.75
CA VAL A 73 -12.01 3.26 24.43
C VAL A 73 -13.19 4.23 24.57
N PHE A 74 -12.98 5.46 24.11
CA PHE A 74 -14.02 6.48 24.05
C PHE A 74 -14.74 6.42 22.70
N GLN A 75 -15.98 6.89 22.65
CA GLN A 75 -16.77 7.06 21.44
C GLN A 75 -17.22 8.51 21.35
N GLY A 76 -17.08 9.15 20.20
CA GLY A 76 -17.52 10.53 19.97
C GLY A 76 -16.50 11.38 19.25
N GLN A 77 -16.84 12.66 19.11
CA GLN A 77 -15.92 13.63 18.48
C GLN A 77 -14.67 13.81 19.33
N PRO A 78 -13.47 13.73 18.75
CA PRO A 78 -12.24 13.86 19.51
C PRO A 78 -12.18 15.13 20.36
N GLU A 79 -12.62 16.26 19.82
CA GLU A 79 -12.59 17.55 20.51
C GLU A 79 -13.46 17.54 21.79
N GLU A 80 -14.62 16.86 21.77
CA GLU A 80 -15.51 16.73 22.93
C GLU A 80 -14.87 15.85 24.01
N VAL A 81 -14.34 14.69 23.60
CA VAL A 81 -13.64 13.77 24.50
C VAL A 81 -12.44 14.44 25.15
N PHE A 82 -11.65 15.21 24.39
CA PHE A 82 -10.52 15.95 24.96
C PHE A 82 -10.95 17.08 25.90
N ALA A 83 -12.05 17.77 25.61
CA ALA A 83 -12.59 18.78 26.52
C ALA A 83 -12.94 18.19 27.89
N GLU A 84 -13.53 16.99 27.94
CA GLU A 84 -13.80 16.27 29.19
C GLU A 84 -12.51 15.84 29.88
N LEU A 85 -11.57 15.25 29.17
CA LEU A 85 -10.29 14.79 29.73
C LEU A 85 -9.44 15.94 30.29
N PHE A 86 -9.45 17.10 29.64
CA PHE A 86 -8.70 18.27 30.07
C PHE A 86 -9.38 19.07 31.19
N SER A 87 -10.69 18.99 31.31
CA SER A 87 -11.44 19.63 32.41
C SER A 87 -11.40 18.86 33.73
N GLY A 88 -10.98 17.59 33.71
CA GLY A 88 -11.01 16.70 34.86
C GLY A 88 -12.35 15.99 35.10
N LYS A 89 -13.29 16.10 34.16
CA LYS A 89 -14.56 15.35 34.18
C LYS A 89 -14.41 13.91 33.67
N GLY A 90 -13.27 13.60 33.07
CA GLY A 90 -12.98 12.26 32.58
C GLY A 90 -12.73 11.24 33.72
N PRO A 91 -12.70 9.93 33.38
CA PRO A 91 -12.66 8.85 34.38
C PRO A 91 -11.34 8.76 35.16
N CYS A 92 -10.29 9.41 34.68
CA CYS A 92 -8.95 9.39 35.28
C CYS A 92 -8.55 10.76 35.88
N GLY A 93 -9.53 11.66 36.13
CA GLY A 93 -9.26 13.02 36.51
C GLY A 93 -8.69 13.85 35.34
N ARG A 94 -8.05 14.98 35.67
CA ARG A 94 -7.54 15.91 34.67
C ARG A 94 -6.23 15.42 34.07
N LEU A 95 -6.17 15.31 32.73
CA LEU A 95 -4.91 15.14 32.03
C LEU A 95 -4.10 16.45 32.07
N THR A 96 -2.83 16.32 32.42
CA THR A 96 -1.86 17.43 32.43
C THR A 96 -0.89 17.35 31.24
N HIS A 97 -0.74 16.16 30.67
CA HIS A 97 0.13 15.89 29.51
C HIS A 97 -0.63 15.02 28.50
N LEU A 98 -0.38 15.25 27.24
CA LEU A 98 -0.90 14.45 26.13
C LEU A 98 0.23 14.08 25.16
N PHE A 99 0.34 12.79 24.85
CA PHE A 99 1.35 12.23 23.96
C PHE A 99 0.70 11.38 22.88
N PHE A 100 1.12 11.57 21.61
CA PHE A 100 0.67 10.72 20.50
C PHE A 100 1.62 10.77 19.30
N GLU A 101 1.50 9.78 18.40
CA GLU A 101 2.21 9.78 17.12
C GLU A 101 1.47 10.64 16.08
N LYS A 102 2.21 11.45 15.31
CA LYS A 102 1.67 12.29 14.22
C LYS A 102 1.08 11.46 13.09
N ASP A 103 0.17 12.05 12.34
CA ASP A 103 -0.37 11.50 11.08
C ASP A 103 -0.19 12.51 9.95
N THR A 104 -0.12 12.01 8.71
CA THR A 104 0.03 12.84 7.51
C THR A 104 -1.28 13.04 6.75
N GLU A 105 -2.31 12.27 7.10
CA GLU A 105 -3.64 12.36 6.49
C GLU A 105 -4.28 13.75 6.75
N PRO A 106 -4.83 14.43 5.73
CA PRO A 106 -5.37 15.78 5.88
C PRO A 106 -6.40 15.93 7.00
N TYR A 107 -7.35 14.99 7.10
CA TYR A 107 -8.31 14.98 8.20
C TYR A 107 -7.62 14.90 9.56
N ALA A 108 -6.67 13.98 9.70
CA ALA A 108 -5.95 13.81 10.96
C ALA A 108 -5.14 15.05 11.34
N ARG A 109 -4.50 15.72 10.37
CA ARG A 109 -3.78 17.00 10.59
C ARG A 109 -4.70 18.11 11.10
N LEU A 110 -5.90 18.24 10.49
CA LEU A 110 -6.89 19.25 10.92
C LEU A 110 -7.42 18.94 12.32
N ARG A 111 -7.76 17.71 12.61
CA ARG A 111 -8.20 17.24 13.93
C ARG A 111 -7.11 17.48 14.98
N ASP A 112 -5.88 17.06 14.68
CA ASP A 112 -4.74 17.17 15.60
C ASP A 112 -4.41 18.64 15.90
N ALA A 113 -4.55 19.54 14.93
CA ALA A 113 -4.39 20.99 15.14
C ALA A 113 -5.46 21.56 16.10
N ARG A 114 -6.72 21.11 15.97
CA ARG A 114 -7.80 21.50 16.90
C ARG A 114 -7.57 20.98 18.31
N VAL A 115 -7.13 19.71 18.43
CA VAL A 115 -6.76 19.11 19.72
C VAL A 115 -5.56 19.85 20.35
N ALA A 116 -4.56 20.24 19.55
CA ALA A 116 -3.42 20.99 20.03
C ALA A 116 -3.82 22.39 20.55
N GLN A 117 -4.74 23.07 19.87
CA GLN A 117 -5.27 24.35 20.34
C GLN A 117 -6.04 24.16 21.67
N LEU A 118 -6.90 23.17 21.76
CA LEU A 118 -7.65 22.86 22.98
C LEU A 118 -6.72 22.51 24.15
N ALA A 119 -5.64 21.73 23.91
CA ALA A 119 -4.64 21.44 24.93
C ALA A 119 -3.95 22.71 25.44
N LYS A 120 -3.56 23.61 24.54
CA LYS A 120 -2.96 24.91 24.86
C LYS A 120 -3.90 25.76 25.73
N ASP A 121 -5.16 25.90 25.33
CA ASP A 121 -6.16 26.71 26.03
C ASP A 121 -6.48 26.13 27.42
N SER A 122 -6.36 24.82 27.57
CA SER A 122 -6.55 24.10 28.84
C SER A 122 -5.27 24.01 29.69
N GLY A 123 -4.12 24.52 29.23
CA GLY A 123 -2.84 24.42 29.94
C GLY A 123 -2.32 22.99 30.06
N VAL A 124 -2.61 22.13 29.05
CA VAL A 124 -2.11 20.76 28.95
C VAL A 124 -0.87 20.72 28.08
N HIS A 125 0.20 20.10 28.56
CA HIS A 125 1.42 19.91 27.78
C HIS A 125 1.20 18.86 26.70
N LEU A 126 1.42 19.25 25.43
CA LEU A 126 1.30 18.36 24.28
C LEU A 126 2.67 18.10 23.65
N GLU A 127 2.99 16.83 23.43
CA GLU A 127 4.17 16.42 22.64
C GLU A 127 3.78 15.33 21.63
N THR A 128 4.29 15.43 20.39
CA THR A 128 3.94 14.53 19.30
C THR A 128 5.18 13.89 18.68
N PHE A 129 5.08 12.65 18.19
CA PHE A 129 6.20 11.82 17.75
C PHE A 129 6.00 11.26 16.34
N SER A 130 7.10 10.92 15.68
CA SER A 130 7.11 10.25 14.37
C SER A 130 7.48 8.78 14.55
N GLY A 131 6.49 7.91 14.76
CA GLY A 131 6.68 6.47 14.97
C GLY A 131 6.09 5.59 13.87
N HIS A 132 5.25 6.18 13.01
CA HIS A 132 4.59 5.46 11.92
C HIS A 132 5.45 5.33 10.65
N THR A 133 6.46 6.16 10.49
CA THR A 133 7.40 6.21 9.36
C THR A 133 8.84 6.01 9.84
N LEU A 134 9.74 5.62 8.92
CA LEU A 134 11.17 5.55 9.20
C LEU A 134 11.77 6.94 9.40
N LEU A 135 11.28 7.90 8.63
CA LEU A 135 11.73 9.28 8.63
C LEU A 135 10.71 10.15 9.39
N ASP A 136 11.19 11.19 10.06
CA ASP A 136 10.28 12.27 10.48
C ASP A 136 9.86 13.04 9.23
N VAL A 137 8.60 12.82 8.81
CA VAL A 137 8.05 13.37 7.57
C VAL A 137 8.03 14.89 7.61
N ASP A 138 7.53 15.49 8.70
CA ASP A 138 7.42 16.95 8.83
C ASP A 138 8.80 17.60 8.84
N ALA A 139 9.73 17.08 9.63
CA ALA A 139 11.10 17.59 9.69
C ALA A 139 11.84 17.41 8.36
N THR A 140 11.53 16.33 7.61
CA THR A 140 12.13 16.08 6.29
C THR A 140 11.59 17.05 5.25
N VAL A 141 10.28 17.26 5.20
CA VAL A 141 9.64 18.19 4.25
C VAL A 141 10.02 19.66 4.54
N ALA A 142 10.21 20.01 5.81
CA ALA A 142 10.60 21.36 6.21
C ALA A 142 12.07 21.73 5.91
N LYS A 143 12.90 20.78 5.49
CA LYS A 143 14.31 21.07 5.15
C LYS A 143 14.42 22.04 3.98
N PRO A 144 15.30 23.06 4.05
CA PRO A 144 15.56 23.95 2.93
C PRO A 144 15.95 23.20 1.67
N GLY A 145 15.30 23.51 0.54
CA GLY A 145 15.56 22.86 -0.74
C GLY A 145 14.99 21.46 -0.89
N PHE A 146 14.12 21.02 0.03
CA PHE A 146 13.43 19.74 -0.12
C PHE A 146 12.66 19.68 -1.44
N LYS A 147 12.79 18.54 -2.12
CA LYS A 147 12.01 18.21 -3.31
C LYS A 147 11.30 16.88 -3.10
N PRO A 148 9.99 16.79 -3.36
CA PRO A 148 9.26 15.54 -3.24
C PRO A 148 9.93 14.41 -4.03
N PRO A 149 10.15 13.23 -3.44
CA PRO A 149 10.83 12.13 -4.13
C PRO A 149 9.91 11.51 -5.18
N ILE A 150 10.39 11.41 -6.42
CA ILE A 150 9.66 10.82 -7.55
C ILE A 150 10.30 9.54 -8.09
N SER A 151 11.33 9.02 -7.41
CA SER A 151 12.02 7.80 -7.80
C SER A 151 12.62 7.08 -6.59
N MET A 152 12.92 5.78 -6.73
CA MET A 152 13.63 5.03 -5.70
C MET A 152 14.96 5.68 -5.34
N LYS A 153 15.71 6.17 -6.32
CA LYS A 153 16.98 6.85 -6.08
C LYS A 153 16.82 8.11 -5.22
N SER A 154 15.77 8.90 -5.48
CA SER A 154 15.53 10.12 -4.70
C SER A 154 15.15 9.82 -3.25
N ILE A 155 14.31 8.82 -2.98
CA ILE A 155 13.99 8.44 -1.61
C ILE A 155 15.19 7.79 -0.89
N GLN A 156 16.01 7.00 -1.56
CA GLN A 156 17.25 6.48 -0.99
C GLN A 156 18.22 7.60 -0.59
N ASN A 157 18.37 8.63 -1.42
CA ASN A 157 19.22 9.78 -1.10
C ASN A 157 18.69 10.54 0.14
N ILE A 158 17.36 10.73 0.24
CA ILE A 158 16.73 11.37 1.41
C ILE A 158 16.95 10.52 2.66
N ALA A 159 16.75 9.21 2.59
CA ALA A 159 16.95 8.29 3.71
C ALA A 159 18.43 8.26 4.16
N THR A 160 19.36 8.22 3.21
CA THR A 160 20.81 8.29 3.51
C THR A 160 21.17 9.60 4.20
N ALA A 161 20.65 10.73 3.72
CA ALA A 161 20.90 12.05 4.32
C ALA A 161 20.25 12.23 5.71
N ALA A 162 19.24 11.43 6.04
CA ALA A 162 18.63 11.41 7.37
C ALA A 162 19.47 10.63 8.40
N GLY A 163 20.42 9.82 7.95
CA GLY A 163 21.26 8.99 8.81
C GLY A 163 20.72 7.58 9.02
N PRO A 164 21.30 6.81 9.94
CA PRO A 164 20.88 5.44 10.22
C PRO A 164 19.47 5.41 10.83
N ILE A 165 18.72 4.38 10.47
CA ILE A 165 17.40 4.14 11.07
C ILE A 165 17.58 3.83 12.56
N ARG A 166 16.90 4.57 13.42
CA ARG A 166 16.96 4.37 14.88
C ARG A 166 16.52 2.97 15.25
N ALA A 167 17.18 2.38 16.25
CA ALA A 167 16.77 1.10 16.82
C ALA A 167 15.38 1.21 17.45
N PRO A 168 14.57 0.13 17.39
CA PRO A 168 13.29 0.08 18.09
C PRO A 168 13.47 0.26 19.61
N LEU A 169 12.50 0.90 20.26
CA LEU A 169 12.47 1.09 21.69
C LEU A 169 11.83 -0.12 22.39
N ASP A 170 12.34 -0.44 23.56
CA ASP A 170 11.75 -1.45 24.43
C ASP A 170 10.41 -0.98 25.03
N VAL A 171 9.57 -1.92 25.42
CA VAL A 171 8.32 -1.64 26.12
C VAL A 171 8.65 -1.10 27.52
N PRO A 172 8.21 0.10 27.90
CA PRO A 172 8.50 0.66 29.22
C PRO A 172 7.68 -0.07 30.30
N LYS A 173 8.07 0.12 31.57
CA LYS A 173 7.29 -0.35 32.72
C LYS A 173 6.06 0.53 32.92
N ILE A 174 4.92 0.10 32.35
CA ILE A 174 3.67 0.85 32.37
C ILE A 174 3.09 0.87 33.80
N PRO A 175 2.70 2.04 34.34
CA PRO A 175 2.04 2.13 35.63
C PRO A 175 0.68 1.43 35.63
N PRO A 176 0.23 0.90 36.77
CA PRO A 176 -1.11 0.33 36.90
C PRO A 176 -2.19 1.39 36.66
N LEU A 177 -3.28 0.99 36.02
CA LEU A 177 -4.47 1.80 35.84
C LEU A 177 -5.71 0.93 36.08
N SER A 178 -6.54 1.30 37.09
CA SER A 178 -7.76 0.61 37.40
C SER A 178 -8.94 1.57 37.21
N VAL A 179 -9.61 1.44 36.08
CA VAL A 179 -10.81 2.20 35.69
C VAL A 179 -11.80 1.24 35.08
N GLU A 180 -13.04 1.26 35.46
CA GLU A 180 -14.11 0.43 34.89
C GLU A 180 -14.78 1.12 33.68
N GLY A 181 -15.47 0.34 32.84
CA GLY A 181 -16.10 0.83 31.62
C GLY A 181 -15.11 1.02 30.48
N PHE A 182 -15.49 1.78 29.46
CA PHE A 182 -14.64 2.14 28.30
C PHE A 182 -14.03 0.94 27.55
N GLN A 183 -14.82 -0.11 27.37
CA GLN A 183 -14.38 -1.35 26.72
C GLN A 183 -14.35 -1.21 25.21
N VAL A 184 -13.57 -2.07 24.54
CA VAL A 184 -13.61 -2.22 23.09
C VAL A 184 -14.98 -2.81 22.71
N PRO A 185 -15.78 -2.15 21.86
CA PRO A 185 -17.07 -2.68 21.44
C PRO A 185 -16.92 -3.95 20.59
N SER A 186 -17.98 -4.71 20.47
CA SER A 186 -18.06 -5.82 19.52
C SER A 186 -18.39 -5.29 18.12
N ILE A 187 -18.03 -6.06 17.09
CA ILE A 187 -18.33 -5.66 15.69
C ILE A 187 -19.85 -5.61 15.45
N GLY A 188 -20.64 -6.50 16.07
CA GLY A 188 -22.09 -6.55 15.96
C GLY A 188 -22.83 -5.33 16.52
N GLU A 189 -22.19 -4.55 17.41
CA GLU A 189 -22.74 -3.28 17.89
C GLU A 189 -22.65 -2.16 16.83
N ILE A 190 -21.79 -2.32 15.83
CA ILE A 190 -21.48 -1.30 14.83
C ILE A 190 -21.98 -1.70 13.43
N TYR A 191 -21.80 -2.96 13.06
CA TYR A 191 -22.16 -3.50 11.74
C TYR A 191 -23.22 -4.60 11.86
N ALA A 192 -24.19 -4.59 10.95
CA ALA A 192 -25.18 -5.67 10.84
C ALA A 192 -24.67 -6.90 10.05
N VAL A 193 -23.47 -6.82 9.49
CA VAL A 193 -22.86 -7.84 8.64
C VAL A 193 -21.64 -8.41 9.36
N GLU A 194 -21.54 -9.73 9.40
CA GLU A 194 -20.38 -10.40 9.97
C GLU A 194 -19.12 -10.18 9.10
N PRO A 195 -17.96 -9.94 9.74
CA PRO A 195 -16.70 -9.83 9.02
C PRO A 195 -16.24 -11.19 8.52
N SER A 196 -15.51 -11.20 7.44
CA SER A 196 -14.74 -12.38 7.06
C SER A 196 -13.47 -12.43 7.89
N SER A 197 -13.31 -13.48 8.69
CA SER A 197 -12.11 -13.69 9.53
C SER A 197 -10.91 -14.27 8.76
N GLN A 198 -10.99 -14.39 7.44
CA GLN A 198 -10.00 -15.11 6.65
C GLN A 198 -8.67 -14.38 6.59
N GLY A 199 -7.69 -14.89 7.31
CA GLY A 199 -6.26 -14.71 7.05
C GLY A 199 -5.53 -13.59 7.77
N PHE A 200 -6.20 -12.61 8.39
CA PHE A 200 -5.57 -11.47 9.03
C PHE A 200 -6.20 -11.08 10.38
N PRO A 201 -5.95 -11.84 11.47
CA PRO A 201 -6.30 -11.39 12.80
C PRO A 201 -5.58 -10.08 13.15
N GLY A 202 -6.28 -9.14 13.80
CA GLY A 202 -5.66 -7.88 14.24
C GLY A 202 -4.73 -8.08 15.44
N GLY A 203 -3.86 -7.11 15.71
CA GLY A 203 -3.06 -7.02 16.93
C GLY A 203 -1.56 -7.07 16.75
N GLU A 204 -0.86 -6.60 17.78
CA GLU A 204 0.60 -6.54 17.87
C GLU A 204 1.22 -7.94 17.97
N GLN A 205 0.62 -8.82 18.78
CA GLN A 205 1.14 -10.17 18.97
C GLN A 205 1.15 -10.95 17.65
N GLU A 206 0.08 -10.88 16.88
CA GLU A 206 0.02 -11.50 15.55
C GLU A 206 0.99 -10.83 14.56
N ALA A 207 1.14 -9.52 14.61
CA ALA A 207 2.11 -8.79 13.79
C ALA A 207 3.55 -9.27 14.02
N LEU A 208 3.94 -9.39 15.29
CA LEU A 208 5.28 -9.87 15.69
C LEU A 208 5.48 -11.35 15.33
N ARG A 209 4.45 -12.19 15.54
CA ARG A 209 4.47 -13.61 15.13
C ARG A 209 4.71 -13.74 13.62
N ARG A 210 3.99 -12.95 12.80
CA ARG A 210 4.18 -12.94 11.33
C ARG A 210 5.56 -12.44 10.93
N LEU A 211 6.05 -11.37 11.54
CA LEU A 211 7.39 -10.89 11.29
C LEU A 211 8.44 -11.97 11.60
N ALA A 212 8.34 -12.62 12.76
CA ALA A 212 9.21 -13.72 13.14
C ALA A 212 9.14 -14.89 12.14
N GLN A 213 7.94 -15.26 11.69
CA GLN A 213 7.73 -16.30 10.70
C GLN A 213 8.36 -15.95 9.34
N VAL A 214 8.24 -14.70 8.87
CA VAL A 214 8.89 -14.21 7.65
C VAL A 214 10.41 -14.28 7.80
N CYS A 215 10.96 -13.83 8.93
CA CYS A 215 12.40 -13.81 9.20
C CYS A 215 13.00 -15.20 9.46
N ALA A 216 12.19 -16.18 9.84
CA ALA A 216 12.63 -17.58 9.96
C ALA A 216 13.04 -18.17 8.60
N ASP A 217 12.44 -17.71 7.51
CA ASP A 217 12.86 -18.03 6.14
C ASP A 217 13.83 -16.94 5.63
N VAL A 218 15.07 -17.02 6.06
CA VAL A 218 16.13 -16.06 5.71
C VAL A 218 16.37 -16.02 4.20
N ASP A 219 16.27 -17.16 3.52
CA ASP A 219 16.42 -17.25 2.06
C ASP A 219 15.30 -16.49 1.35
N TYR A 220 14.05 -16.59 1.82
CA TYR A 220 12.94 -15.82 1.32
C TYR A 220 13.20 -14.31 1.47
N VAL A 221 13.62 -13.86 2.65
CA VAL A 221 13.93 -12.43 2.91
C VAL A 221 15.04 -11.94 1.97
N CYS A 222 16.13 -12.71 1.85
CA CYS A 222 17.26 -12.33 1.00
C CYS A 222 16.93 -12.33 -0.49
N ARG A 223 16.11 -13.28 -0.97
CA ARG A 223 15.74 -13.42 -2.39
C ARG A 223 14.44 -12.74 -2.77
N PHE A 224 13.78 -12.06 -1.82
CA PHE A 224 12.50 -11.43 -2.09
C PHE A 224 12.62 -10.43 -3.25
N GLU A 225 11.82 -10.66 -4.29
CA GLU A 225 11.67 -9.74 -5.42
C GLU A 225 10.18 -9.59 -5.71
N LYS A 226 9.62 -8.42 -5.39
CA LYS A 226 8.19 -8.13 -5.57
C LYS A 226 7.62 -8.53 -6.94
N PRO A 227 8.32 -8.29 -8.07
CA PRO A 227 7.80 -8.67 -9.39
C PRO A 227 7.66 -10.17 -9.60
N LYS A 228 8.33 -11.01 -8.81
CA LYS A 228 8.32 -12.47 -8.96
C LYS A 228 7.29 -13.17 -8.08
N THR A 229 6.53 -12.43 -7.28
CA THR A 229 5.45 -12.99 -6.46
C THR A 229 4.21 -13.29 -7.31
N ALA A 230 3.43 -14.31 -6.96
CA ALA A 230 2.21 -14.63 -7.69
C ALA A 230 1.06 -13.69 -7.35
N SER A 231 0.24 -13.30 -8.33
CA SER A 231 -0.93 -12.43 -8.12
C SER A 231 -2.10 -13.14 -7.44
N THR A 232 -2.14 -14.45 -7.55
CA THR A 232 -3.21 -15.27 -7.00
C THR A 232 -2.78 -15.78 -5.62
N GLY A 233 -2.00 -16.43 -5.20
CA GLY A 233 -1.63 -16.94 -3.89
C GLY A 233 -0.46 -17.91 -3.97
N ARG A 234 -0.31 -18.69 -2.92
CA ARG A 234 0.75 -19.71 -2.88
C ARG A 234 0.36 -20.91 -3.74
N PRO A 235 1.32 -21.66 -4.31
CA PRO A 235 1.00 -22.81 -5.17
C PRO A 235 0.09 -23.85 -4.53
N LYS A 236 0.18 -24.05 -3.20
CA LYS A 236 -0.66 -25.00 -2.46
C LYS A 236 -1.95 -24.39 -1.89
N SER A 237 -2.07 -23.09 -1.92
CA SER A 237 -3.21 -22.32 -1.42
C SER A 237 -3.39 -21.07 -2.27
N PRO A 238 -3.97 -21.20 -3.46
CA PRO A 238 -4.08 -20.08 -4.43
C PRO A 238 -4.77 -18.84 -3.89
N TRP A 239 -5.58 -18.96 -2.86
CA TRP A 239 -6.29 -17.87 -2.17
C TRP A 239 -5.51 -17.24 -1.03
N GLU A 240 -4.41 -17.83 -0.54
CA GLU A 240 -3.59 -17.25 0.50
C GLU A 240 -2.56 -16.26 -0.07
N PRO A 241 -2.28 -15.14 0.64
CA PRO A 241 -1.28 -14.18 0.18
C PRO A 241 0.09 -14.80 -0.06
N SER A 242 0.70 -14.54 -1.21
CA SER A 242 2.06 -14.97 -1.56
C SER A 242 3.15 -14.01 -1.11
N THR A 243 2.80 -13.03 -0.26
CA THR A 243 3.69 -12.00 0.27
C THR A 243 3.87 -12.13 1.78
N THR A 244 4.59 -11.21 2.40
CA THR A 244 4.79 -11.18 3.86
C THR A 244 3.51 -11.05 4.66
N GLY A 245 2.46 -10.46 4.08
CA GLY A 245 1.20 -10.18 4.78
C GLY A 245 1.30 -9.16 5.92
N LEU A 246 2.35 -8.32 5.94
CA LEU A 246 2.61 -7.37 7.03
C LEU A 246 1.95 -5.99 6.83
N SER A 247 1.42 -5.71 5.64
CA SER A 247 0.90 -4.38 5.32
C SER A 247 -0.28 -3.92 6.19
N PRO A 248 -1.27 -4.76 6.59
CA PRO A 248 -2.31 -4.33 7.53
C PRO A 248 -1.75 -3.91 8.88
N TYR A 249 -0.77 -4.64 9.39
CA TYR A 249 -0.14 -4.38 10.69
C TYR A 249 0.71 -3.10 10.68
N LEU A 250 1.39 -2.83 9.56
CA LEU A 250 2.12 -1.56 9.35
C LEU A 250 1.15 -0.38 9.24
N LYS A 251 -0.02 -0.56 8.62
CA LYS A 251 -1.04 0.49 8.48
C LYS A 251 -1.66 0.88 9.82
N PHE A 252 -2.05 -0.09 10.63
CA PHE A 252 -2.62 0.16 11.96
C PHE A 252 -1.55 0.40 13.04
N GLY A 253 -0.27 0.23 12.66
CA GLY A 253 0.85 0.40 13.57
C GLY A 253 0.91 -0.67 14.66
N CYS A 254 0.29 -1.83 14.46
CA CYS A 254 0.50 -3.02 15.28
C CYS A 254 1.93 -3.55 15.14
N LEU A 255 2.58 -3.27 14.01
CA LEU A 255 4.00 -3.52 13.76
C LEU A 255 4.72 -2.19 13.54
N SER A 256 5.79 -1.96 14.28
CA SER A 256 6.69 -0.85 14.00
C SER A 256 7.42 -1.05 12.68
N VAL A 257 7.45 -0.02 11.84
CA VAL A 257 8.22 -0.05 10.59
C VAL A 257 9.73 -0.16 10.86
N ARG A 258 10.24 0.41 11.98
CA ARG A 258 11.64 0.30 12.40
C ARG A 258 11.96 -1.13 12.82
N SER A 259 11.07 -1.79 13.57
CA SER A 259 11.22 -3.21 13.95
C SER A 259 11.27 -4.11 12.71
N ALA A 260 10.39 -3.89 11.73
CA ALA A 260 10.42 -4.63 10.47
C ALA A 260 11.72 -4.38 9.68
N TRP A 261 12.16 -3.12 9.60
CA TRP A 261 13.40 -2.75 8.92
C TRP A 261 14.62 -3.47 9.52
N HIS A 262 14.80 -3.37 10.84
CA HIS A 262 15.94 -3.99 11.52
C HIS A 262 15.88 -5.52 11.49
N ALA A 263 14.69 -6.13 11.56
CA ALA A 263 14.55 -7.56 11.44
C ALA A 263 14.99 -8.06 10.05
N PHE A 264 14.60 -7.36 8.98
CA PHE A 264 15.07 -7.68 7.63
C PHE A 264 16.58 -7.43 7.45
N ASP A 265 17.09 -6.33 7.98
CA ASP A 265 18.52 -6.03 7.96
C ASP A 265 19.33 -7.13 8.64
N GLN A 266 18.86 -7.63 9.78
CA GLN A 266 19.49 -8.74 10.49
C GLN A 266 19.52 -10.02 9.67
N CYS A 267 18.42 -10.36 8.97
CA CYS A 267 18.38 -11.52 8.06
C CYS A 267 19.37 -11.38 6.90
N MET A 268 19.56 -10.18 6.36
CA MET A 268 20.39 -9.92 5.19
C MET A 268 21.88 -9.72 5.53
N ARG A 269 22.23 -9.49 6.80
CA ARG A 269 23.59 -9.19 7.23
C ARG A 269 24.59 -10.29 6.85
N GLY A 270 25.64 -9.91 6.11
CA GLY A 270 26.67 -10.83 5.65
C GLY A 270 26.24 -11.80 4.54
N ARG A 271 25.07 -11.58 3.92
CA ARG A 271 24.52 -12.45 2.87
C ARG A 271 24.29 -11.67 1.58
N SER A 272 24.36 -12.38 0.45
CA SER A 272 23.88 -11.83 -0.82
C SER A 272 22.35 -11.71 -0.78
N HIS A 273 21.82 -10.56 -1.14
CA HIS A 273 20.39 -10.29 -1.09
C HIS A 273 19.93 -9.33 -2.18
N SER A 274 18.63 -9.37 -2.48
CA SER A 274 17.98 -8.44 -3.41
C SER A 274 18.11 -6.99 -2.95
N GLN A 275 18.17 -6.07 -3.89
CA GLN A 275 18.35 -4.64 -3.63
C GLN A 275 17.05 -3.86 -3.90
N PRO A 276 16.88 -2.66 -3.32
CA PRO A 276 15.83 -1.76 -3.74
C PRO A 276 15.93 -1.48 -5.26
N PRO A 277 14.81 -1.40 -5.97
CA PRO A 277 13.42 -1.30 -5.48
C PRO A 277 12.74 -2.63 -5.15
N GLN A 278 13.31 -3.79 -5.53
CA GLN A 278 12.61 -5.08 -5.47
C GLN A 278 12.59 -5.69 -4.07
N SER A 279 13.61 -5.45 -3.25
CA SER A 279 13.77 -6.01 -1.90
C SER A 279 12.68 -5.55 -0.91
N LEU A 280 12.59 -6.22 0.24
CA LEU A 280 11.69 -5.80 1.33
C LEU A 280 12.01 -4.38 1.83
N HIS A 281 13.30 -4.00 1.95
CA HIS A 281 13.68 -2.61 2.22
C HIS A 281 13.18 -1.65 1.13
N GLY A 282 13.24 -2.06 -0.14
CA GLY A 282 12.68 -1.29 -1.25
C GLY A 282 11.17 -1.06 -1.10
N GLN A 283 10.42 -2.06 -0.61
CA GLN A 283 8.98 -1.89 -0.36
C GLN A 283 8.69 -0.90 0.78
N ILE A 284 9.49 -0.93 1.85
CA ILE A 284 9.37 0.06 2.93
C ILE A 284 9.73 1.46 2.42
N LEU A 285 10.78 1.60 1.61
CA LEU A 285 11.15 2.89 1.02
C LEU A 285 10.10 3.45 0.06
N PHE A 286 9.35 2.61 -0.68
CA PHE A 286 8.19 3.08 -1.45
C PHE A 286 7.09 3.65 -0.54
N ARG A 287 6.84 3.01 0.61
CA ARG A 287 5.91 3.53 1.60
C ARG A 287 6.36 4.91 2.09
N GLU A 288 7.63 5.07 2.48
CA GLU A 288 8.20 6.35 2.90
C GLU A 288 8.07 7.44 1.81
N MET A 289 8.33 7.06 0.55
CA MET A 289 8.18 7.96 -0.59
C MET A 289 6.76 8.52 -0.68
N PHE A 290 5.75 7.68 -0.55
CA PHE A 290 4.36 8.11 -0.61
C PHE A 290 3.95 8.98 0.59
N TYR A 291 4.48 8.73 1.78
CA TYR A 291 4.27 9.61 2.93
C TYR A 291 4.87 11.01 2.72
N LEU A 292 6.08 11.08 2.20
CA LEU A 292 6.72 12.37 1.88
C LEU A 292 5.97 13.12 0.77
N LEU A 293 5.51 12.41 -0.26
CA LEU A 293 4.68 12.98 -1.33
C LEU A 293 3.34 13.50 -0.77
N GLY A 294 2.62 12.68 -0.01
CA GLY A 294 1.33 13.07 0.57
C GLY A 294 1.44 14.25 1.55
N ALA A 295 2.57 14.38 2.25
CA ALA A 295 2.81 15.51 3.14
C ALA A 295 3.20 16.80 2.41
N ALA A 296 3.89 16.67 1.27
CA ALA A 296 4.48 17.81 0.56
C ALA A 296 3.62 18.35 -0.59
N VAL A 297 2.72 17.52 -1.14
CA VAL A 297 1.93 17.84 -2.33
C VAL A 297 0.50 18.18 -1.92
N PRO A 298 0.06 19.43 -2.06
CA PRO A 298 -1.35 19.77 -1.86
C PRO A 298 -2.27 18.95 -2.77
N ASN A 299 -3.45 18.61 -2.27
CA ASN A 299 -4.47 17.86 -3.02
C ASN A 299 -3.94 16.53 -3.61
N PHE A 300 -3.02 15.85 -2.89
CA PHE A 300 -2.40 14.60 -3.36
C PHE A 300 -3.42 13.50 -3.67
N ASP A 301 -4.61 13.60 -3.12
CA ASP A 301 -5.76 12.70 -3.30
C ASP A 301 -6.75 13.15 -4.39
N GLN A 302 -6.45 14.24 -5.10
CA GLN A 302 -7.33 14.78 -6.14
C GLN A 302 -6.75 14.55 -7.55
N ASP A 303 -7.63 14.44 -8.53
CA ASP A 303 -7.26 14.37 -9.97
C ASP A 303 -7.04 15.75 -10.59
N GLN A 304 -7.45 16.81 -9.89
CA GLN A 304 -7.28 18.20 -10.27
C GLN A 304 -6.57 18.99 -9.16
N GLN A 305 -5.95 20.11 -9.54
CA GLN A 305 -5.18 20.97 -8.61
C GLN A 305 -4.10 20.21 -7.84
N ASN A 306 -3.65 19.08 -8.36
CA ASN A 306 -2.61 18.24 -7.83
C ASN A 306 -1.39 18.32 -8.76
N SER A 307 -0.30 18.94 -8.29
CA SER A 307 0.91 19.15 -9.10
C SER A 307 1.62 17.85 -9.52
N MET A 308 1.22 16.70 -8.94
CA MET A 308 1.73 15.38 -9.30
C MET A 308 0.76 14.59 -10.19
N CYS A 309 -0.39 15.14 -10.56
CA CYS A 309 -1.40 14.44 -11.36
C CYS A 309 -1.61 15.11 -12.72
N LYS A 310 -1.44 14.35 -13.79
CA LYS A 310 -1.88 14.74 -15.13
C LYS A 310 -3.40 14.79 -15.18
N VAL A 311 -3.95 15.85 -15.75
CA VAL A 311 -5.40 16.01 -15.90
C VAL A 311 -5.88 15.23 -17.12
N ILE A 312 -6.38 14.03 -16.90
CA ILE A 312 -6.93 13.16 -17.95
C ILE A 312 -8.46 13.25 -17.94
N PRO A 313 -9.12 13.36 -19.07
CA PRO A 313 -10.59 13.45 -19.16
C PRO A 313 -11.22 12.06 -18.99
N TRP A 314 -11.21 11.55 -17.76
CA TRP A 314 -11.81 10.26 -17.43
C TRP A 314 -13.32 10.27 -17.61
N GLY A 315 -13.88 9.10 -17.92
CA GLY A 315 -15.31 8.86 -17.84
C GLY A 315 -15.81 8.75 -16.39
N ASN A 316 -17.11 8.80 -16.25
CA ASN A 316 -17.80 8.63 -14.98
C ASN A 316 -19.11 7.86 -15.22
N ASP A 317 -18.99 6.55 -15.44
CA ASP A 317 -20.13 5.65 -15.65
C ASP A 317 -20.34 4.81 -14.38
N PRO A 318 -21.44 5.05 -13.63
CA PRO A 318 -21.70 4.37 -12.37
C PRO A 318 -21.97 2.87 -12.55
N GLU A 319 -22.51 2.43 -13.71
CA GLU A 319 -22.78 1.01 -13.95
C GLU A 319 -21.48 0.24 -14.20
N LEU A 320 -20.54 0.82 -14.96
CA LEU A 320 -19.21 0.24 -15.16
C LEU A 320 -18.43 0.17 -13.84
N LEU A 321 -18.52 1.22 -13.03
CA LEU A 321 -17.90 1.24 -11.71
C LEU A 321 -18.49 0.18 -10.78
N ALA A 322 -19.82 0.06 -10.72
CA ALA A 322 -20.50 -0.94 -9.92
C ALA A 322 -20.16 -2.37 -10.37
N ALA A 323 -20.17 -2.62 -11.69
CA ALA A 323 -19.80 -3.92 -12.23
C ALA A 323 -18.36 -4.32 -11.85
N TRP A 324 -17.41 -3.38 -11.88
CA TRP A 324 -16.04 -3.58 -11.44
C TRP A 324 -15.98 -3.83 -9.93
N GLN A 325 -16.62 -2.99 -9.14
CA GLN A 325 -16.62 -3.10 -7.68
C GLN A 325 -17.20 -4.43 -7.19
N GLU A 326 -18.28 -4.90 -7.83
CA GLU A 326 -18.97 -6.13 -7.45
C GLU A 326 -18.33 -7.40 -8.04
N GLY A 327 -17.36 -7.28 -8.93
CA GLY A 327 -16.73 -8.41 -9.60
C GLY A 327 -17.69 -9.14 -10.53
N ARG A 328 -18.35 -8.40 -11.43
CA ARG A 328 -19.26 -8.90 -12.47
C ARG A 328 -18.99 -8.30 -13.85
N THR A 329 -17.70 -8.08 -14.14
CA THR A 329 -17.24 -7.51 -15.41
C THR A 329 -17.28 -8.50 -16.57
N GLY A 330 -17.43 -9.79 -16.29
CA GLY A 330 -17.30 -10.86 -17.27
C GLY A 330 -15.86 -11.23 -17.59
N TYR A 331 -14.89 -10.65 -16.88
CA TYR A 331 -13.47 -11.04 -16.91
C TYR A 331 -13.12 -11.78 -15.62
N PRO A 332 -13.06 -13.13 -15.64
CA PRO A 332 -12.99 -13.95 -14.43
C PRO A 332 -11.84 -13.62 -13.48
N PHE A 333 -10.68 -13.25 -14.01
CA PHE A 333 -9.54 -12.87 -13.19
C PHE A 333 -9.77 -11.53 -12.45
N ILE A 334 -10.33 -10.54 -13.15
CA ILE A 334 -10.71 -9.25 -12.55
C ILE A 334 -11.80 -9.44 -11.51
N ASP A 335 -12.84 -10.22 -11.86
CA ASP A 335 -13.96 -10.50 -10.98
C ASP A 335 -13.55 -11.26 -9.72
N ALA A 336 -12.69 -12.27 -9.86
CA ALA A 336 -12.14 -13.01 -8.72
C ALA A 336 -11.34 -12.12 -7.77
N LEU A 337 -10.52 -11.21 -8.30
CA LEU A 337 -9.75 -10.25 -7.51
C LEU A 337 -10.66 -9.26 -6.74
N MET A 338 -11.69 -8.73 -7.40
CA MET A 338 -12.62 -7.81 -6.76
C MET A 338 -13.51 -8.52 -5.72
N ARG A 339 -13.95 -9.75 -6.00
CA ARG A 339 -14.67 -10.57 -5.02
C ARG A 339 -13.79 -10.97 -3.83
N GLN A 340 -12.50 -11.28 -4.05
CA GLN A 340 -11.53 -11.46 -2.97
C GLN A 340 -11.45 -10.21 -2.09
N LEU A 341 -11.33 -9.03 -2.69
CA LEU A 341 -11.29 -7.77 -1.96
C LEU A 341 -12.56 -7.55 -1.12
N ASN A 342 -13.72 -7.73 -1.72
CA ASN A 342 -15.01 -7.58 -1.03
C ASN A 342 -15.15 -8.55 0.15
N GLN A 343 -14.73 -9.80 -0.06
CA GLN A 343 -14.88 -10.88 0.92
C GLN A 343 -13.86 -10.78 2.06
N THR A 344 -12.60 -10.46 1.75
CA THR A 344 -11.49 -10.59 2.73
C THR A 344 -10.85 -9.27 3.15
N GLY A 345 -11.10 -8.18 2.43
CA GLY A 345 -10.41 -6.91 2.62
C GLY A 345 -8.94 -6.92 2.16
N PHE A 346 -8.51 -7.97 1.44
CA PHE A 346 -7.13 -8.10 0.96
C PHE A 346 -7.07 -8.42 -0.53
N MET A 347 -6.03 -7.95 -1.20
CA MET A 347 -5.70 -8.29 -2.58
C MET A 347 -4.19 -8.19 -2.76
N HIS A 348 -3.58 -9.17 -3.45
CA HIS A 348 -2.17 -9.13 -3.79
C HIS A 348 -1.83 -7.91 -4.67
N HIS A 349 -0.64 -7.31 -4.51
CA HIS A 349 -0.28 -6.08 -5.22
C HIS A 349 -0.37 -6.18 -6.75
N LEU A 350 -0.02 -7.32 -7.36
CA LEU A 350 -0.19 -7.52 -8.81
C LEU A 350 -1.67 -7.59 -9.22
N GLY A 351 -2.52 -8.14 -8.36
CA GLY A 351 -3.98 -8.06 -8.53
C GLY A 351 -4.47 -6.62 -8.54
N ARG A 352 -3.98 -5.80 -7.58
CA ARG A 352 -4.30 -4.35 -7.54
C ARG A 352 -3.86 -3.64 -8.83
N HIS A 353 -2.71 -4.03 -9.40
CA HIS A 353 -2.26 -3.52 -10.70
C HIS A 353 -3.23 -3.89 -11.82
N ALA A 354 -3.69 -5.13 -11.87
CA ALA A 354 -4.61 -5.60 -12.88
C ALA A 354 -5.95 -4.86 -12.83
N VAL A 355 -6.60 -4.85 -11.66
CA VAL A 355 -7.94 -4.25 -11.51
C VAL A 355 -7.94 -2.73 -11.61
N ALA A 356 -6.89 -2.04 -11.15
CA ALA A 356 -6.78 -0.59 -11.31
C ALA A 356 -6.48 -0.18 -12.76
N CYS A 357 -5.63 -0.94 -13.46
CA CYS A 357 -5.41 -0.72 -14.89
C CYS A 357 -6.70 -0.96 -15.69
N PHE A 358 -7.45 -2.04 -15.37
CA PHE A 358 -8.71 -2.36 -16.00
C PHE A 358 -9.75 -1.25 -15.81
N LEU A 359 -9.91 -0.76 -14.58
CA LEU A 359 -10.85 0.33 -14.28
C LEU A 359 -10.49 1.62 -15.05
N THR A 360 -9.21 1.97 -15.13
CA THR A 360 -8.76 3.27 -15.63
C THR A 360 -8.36 3.21 -17.11
N ARG A 361 -7.09 3.31 -17.40
CA ARG A 361 -6.49 3.47 -18.74
C ARG A 361 -6.56 2.21 -19.61
N GLY A 362 -6.80 1.05 -19.02
CA GLY A 362 -6.88 -0.23 -19.75
C GLY A 362 -8.19 -0.40 -20.50
N ASP A 363 -9.28 -0.51 -19.78
CA ASP A 363 -10.54 -1.02 -20.30
C ASP A 363 -11.72 -0.08 -20.07
N LEU A 364 -12.06 0.30 -18.82
CA LEU A 364 -13.30 0.99 -18.48
C LEU A 364 -13.22 2.52 -18.59
N TRP A 365 -12.04 3.10 -18.64
CA TRP A 365 -11.81 4.55 -18.73
C TRP A 365 -12.46 5.36 -17.59
N GLN A 366 -12.59 4.79 -16.40
CA GLN A 366 -13.17 5.47 -15.24
C GLN A 366 -12.11 6.27 -14.47
N ASN A 367 -12.58 7.32 -13.76
CA ASN A 367 -11.71 8.13 -12.92
C ASN A 367 -11.07 7.28 -11.81
N TRP A 368 -9.75 7.41 -11.64
CA TRP A 368 -8.98 6.67 -10.65
C TRP A 368 -9.41 6.97 -9.20
N THR A 369 -9.95 8.17 -8.95
CA THR A 369 -10.42 8.55 -7.61
C THR A 369 -11.58 7.66 -7.14
N ALA A 370 -12.48 7.28 -8.04
CA ALA A 370 -13.56 6.36 -7.72
C ALA A 370 -13.04 4.98 -7.29
N GLY A 371 -12.07 4.43 -8.01
CA GLY A 371 -11.42 3.16 -7.61
C GLY A 371 -10.63 3.27 -6.31
N ARG A 372 -9.93 4.42 -6.10
CA ARG A 372 -9.24 4.75 -4.87
C ARG A 372 -10.18 4.71 -3.66
N ASP A 373 -11.39 5.26 -3.78
CA ASP A 373 -12.39 5.29 -2.71
C ASP A 373 -12.91 3.89 -2.37
N VAL A 374 -13.13 3.04 -3.38
CA VAL A 374 -13.46 1.62 -3.17
C VAL A 374 -12.35 0.90 -2.40
N PHE A 375 -11.10 1.11 -2.77
CA PHE A 375 -9.95 0.53 -2.08
C PHE A 375 -9.79 1.09 -0.67
N ASP A 376 -10.02 2.39 -0.49
CA ASP A 376 -9.94 3.00 0.84
C ASP A 376 -10.98 2.42 1.78
N LYS A 377 -12.18 2.17 1.30
CA LYS A 377 -13.23 1.55 2.11
C LYS A 377 -12.93 0.09 2.45
N LEU A 378 -12.47 -0.71 1.51
CA LEU A 378 -12.46 -2.17 1.62
C LEU A 378 -11.11 -2.76 2.09
N LEU A 379 -9.97 -2.20 1.69
CA LEU A 379 -8.66 -2.76 2.01
C LEU A 379 -8.32 -2.62 3.49
N LEU A 380 -7.89 -3.71 4.11
CA LEU A 380 -7.34 -3.74 5.47
C LEU A 380 -6.14 -2.82 5.62
N ASP A 381 -5.29 -2.78 4.61
CA ASP A 381 -4.04 -2.01 4.59
C ASP A 381 -4.17 -0.66 3.89
N SER A 382 -5.38 -0.17 3.63
CA SER A 382 -5.55 1.14 3.04
C SER A 382 -5.03 2.23 3.98
N ASP A 383 -4.02 2.91 3.50
CA ASP A 383 -3.40 4.08 4.11
C ASP A 383 -3.51 5.25 3.13
N TRP A 384 -3.90 6.43 3.61
CA TRP A 384 -4.20 7.56 2.75
C TRP A 384 -3.06 7.89 1.76
N ALA A 385 -1.83 8.03 2.27
CA ALA A 385 -0.68 8.39 1.42
C ALA A 385 -0.32 7.27 0.43
N VAL A 386 -0.31 6.02 0.92
CA VAL A 386 0.09 4.84 0.12
C VAL A 386 -0.99 4.51 -0.92
N ASN A 387 -2.27 4.60 -0.56
CA ASN A 387 -3.38 4.33 -1.48
C ASN A 387 -3.40 5.36 -2.62
N ASN A 388 -3.38 6.66 -2.32
CA ASN A 388 -3.33 7.71 -3.33
C ASN A 388 -2.09 7.61 -4.22
N GLY A 389 -0.90 7.41 -3.64
CA GLY A 389 0.34 7.25 -4.40
C GLY A 389 0.32 6.07 -5.37
N ASN A 390 -0.23 4.92 -4.95
CA ASN A 390 -0.38 3.77 -5.83
C ASN A 390 -1.43 3.99 -6.93
N TRP A 391 -2.55 4.66 -6.65
CA TRP A 391 -3.54 4.96 -7.67
C TRP A 391 -3.03 5.96 -8.70
N LEU A 392 -2.33 7.02 -8.28
CA LEU A 392 -1.63 7.94 -9.19
C LEU A 392 -0.64 7.18 -10.09
N TRP A 393 0.09 6.21 -9.52
CA TRP A 393 1.00 5.36 -10.28
C TRP A 393 0.27 4.47 -11.29
N LEU A 394 -0.76 3.73 -10.83
CA LEU A 394 -1.46 2.74 -11.65
C LEU A 394 -2.32 3.37 -12.75
N ALA A 395 -2.90 4.53 -12.50
CA ALA A 395 -3.61 5.31 -13.51
C ALA A 395 -2.67 5.92 -14.57
N GLY A 396 -1.36 5.94 -14.34
CA GLY A 396 -0.39 6.48 -15.28
C GLY A 396 -0.28 8.01 -15.27
N VAL A 397 -0.81 8.67 -14.24
CA VAL A 397 -0.97 10.13 -14.20
C VAL A 397 0.14 10.86 -13.45
N ALA A 398 0.95 10.17 -12.64
CA ALA A 398 2.04 10.80 -11.90
C ALA A 398 3.39 10.74 -12.64
N PRO A 399 4.37 11.60 -12.30
CA PRO A 399 5.72 11.55 -12.88
C PRO A 399 6.48 10.28 -12.54
N PHE A 400 6.11 9.62 -11.42
CA PHE A 400 6.68 8.34 -10.99
C PHE A 400 5.92 7.12 -11.52
N SER A 401 4.90 7.30 -12.38
CA SER A 401 4.06 6.22 -12.90
C SER A 401 4.79 5.29 -13.86
N ALA A 402 4.26 4.07 -13.99
CA ALA A 402 4.58 3.22 -15.13
C ALA A 402 4.12 3.89 -16.43
N PRO A 403 4.78 3.61 -17.59
CA PRO A 403 4.34 4.14 -18.87
C PRO A 403 2.86 3.83 -19.14
N TYR A 404 2.09 4.83 -19.53
CA TYR A 404 0.64 4.70 -19.73
C TYR A 404 0.26 3.63 -20.77
N PHE A 405 1.13 3.35 -21.72
CA PHE A 405 0.91 2.34 -22.76
C PHE A 405 1.13 0.89 -22.29
N ARG A 406 1.58 0.66 -21.07
CA ARG A 406 1.66 -0.69 -20.47
C ARG A 406 0.31 -1.09 -19.90
N ILE A 407 -0.53 -1.70 -20.72
CA ILE A 407 -1.83 -2.23 -20.33
C ILE A 407 -1.66 -3.70 -19.96
N TYR A 408 -2.24 -4.11 -18.84
CA TYR A 408 -2.30 -5.53 -18.45
C TYR A 408 -3.44 -6.23 -19.18
N ASP A 409 -3.17 -7.45 -19.68
CA ASP A 409 -4.23 -8.32 -20.21
C ASP A 409 -5.09 -8.83 -19.03
N PRO A 410 -6.40 -8.57 -19.01
CA PRO A 410 -7.30 -9.07 -17.97
C PRO A 410 -7.49 -10.60 -17.99
N CYS A 411 -6.92 -11.26 -18.98
CA CYS A 411 -6.91 -12.72 -19.13
C CYS A 411 -5.47 -13.25 -19.10
N PRO A 412 -4.80 -13.26 -17.93
CA PRO A 412 -3.37 -13.52 -17.85
C PRO A 412 -3.00 -14.93 -18.29
N GLY A 413 -2.16 -15.03 -19.30
CA GLY A 413 -1.55 -16.29 -19.72
C GLY A 413 -0.27 -16.63 -18.96
N PRO A 414 0.38 -17.77 -19.24
CA PRO A 414 1.56 -18.26 -18.50
C PRO A 414 2.78 -17.33 -18.52
N LYS A 415 2.86 -16.43 -19.51
CA LYS A 415 3.95 -15.46 -19.66
C LYS A 415 3.57 -14.06 -19.19
N SER A 416 2.40 -13.91 -18.59
CA SER A 416 1.94 -12.61 -18.07
C SER A 416 2.79 -12.15 -16.90
N SER A 417 3.13 -10.87 -16.88
CA SER A 417 3.80 -10.24 -15.72
C SER A 417 2.93 -10.19 -14.46
N LEU A 418 1.66 -10.54 -14.57
CA LEU A 418 0.76 -10.68 -13.42
C LEU A 418 1.01 -11.96 -12.62
N ASN A 419 1.78 -12.93 -13.17
CA ASN A 419 2.13 -14.17 -12.49
C ASN A 419 0.91 -14.93 -11.90
N ALA A 420 -0.22 -14.91 -12.61
CA ALA A 420 -1.40 -15.66 -12.22
C ALA A 420 -1.17 -17.16 -12.40
N GLU A 421 -1.68 -17.98 -11.48
CA GLU A 421 -1.68 -19.43 -11.65
C GLU A 421 -2.56 -19.83 -12.85
N GLN A 422 -2.27 -20.97 -13.47
CA GLN A 422 -2.91 -21.38 -14.72
C GLN A 422 -3.91 -22.53 -14.56
N THR A 423 -4.09 -23.04 -13.34
CA THR A 423 -5.04 -24.12 -13.05
C THR A 423 -6.48 -23.62 -12.94
N GLY A 424 -6.65 -22.31 -12.66
CA GLY A 424 -7.93 -21.65 -12.47
C GLY A 424 -8.49 -21.78 -11.06
N GLU A 425 -7.77 -22.37 -10.12
CA GLU A 425 -8.27 -22.61 -8.75
C GLU A 425 -8.58 -21.31 -8.01
N PHE A 426 -7.81 -20.24 -8.22
CA PHE A 426 -8.11 -18.92 -7.68
C PHE A 426 -9.44 -18.37 -8.20
N VAL A 427 -9.66 -18.46 -9.51
CA VAL A 427 -10.91 -18.02 -10.13
C VAL A 427 -12.08 -18.86 -9.65
N LYS A 428 -11.96 -20.18 -9.62
CA LYS A 428 -13.02 -21.09 -9.15
C LYS A 428 -13.42 -20.83 -7.70
N HIS A 429 -12.44 -20.45 -6.86
CA HIS A 429 -12.70 -20.14 -5.45
C HIS A 429 -13.55 -18.88 -5.27
N TYR A 430 -13.24 -17.80 -6.00
CA TYR A 430 -13.92 -16.50 -5.84
C TYR A 430 -15.06 -16.29 -6.84
N VAL A 431 -15.15 -17.10 -7.90
CA VAL A 431 -16.22 -17.08 -8.91
C VAL A 431 -16.84 -18.48 -8.99
N PRO A 432 -17.65 -18.86 -8.00
CA PRO A 432 -18.18 -20.22 -7.88
C PRO A 432 -19.05 -20.66 -9.07
N GLU A 433 -19.57 -19.72 -9.84
CA GLU A 433 -20.29 -19.98 -11.09
C GLU A 433 -19.39 -20.72 -12.11
N LEU A 434 -18.07 -20.51 -12.03
CA LEU A 434 -17.07 -21.10 -12.93
C LEU A 434 -16.34 -22.31 -12.32
N LYS A 435 -16.80 -22.86 -11.19
CA LYS A 435 -16.11 -23.95 -10.45
C LYS A 435 -15.78 -25.18 -11.29
N ASP A 436 -16.65 -25.54 -12.22
CA ASP A 436 -16.51 -26.72 -13.08
C ASP A 436 -15.99 -26.37 -14.50
N MET A 437 -15.67 -25.09 -14.74
CA MET A 437 -15.08 -24.66 -16.01
C MET A 437 -13.66 -25.20 -16.15
N SER A 438 -13.33 -25.74 -17.32
CA SER A 438 -11.99 -26.30 -17.56
C SER A 438 -10.92 -25.20 -17.53
N ALA A 439 -9.71 -25.52 -17.05
CA ALA A 439 -8.58 -24.61 -17.00
C ALA A 439 -8.27 -23.93 -18.36
N LYS A 440 -8.55 -24.61 -19.45
CA LYS A 440 -8.38 -24.09 -20.82
C LYS A 440 -9.18 -22.81 -21.07
N TYR A 441 -10.39 -22.71 -20.50
CA TYR A 441 -11.32 -21.62 -20.74
C TYR A 441 -11.53 -20.70 -19.53
N ILE A 442 -10.95 -21.02 -18.37
CA ILE A 442 -11.24 -20.37 -17.09
C ILE A 442 -11.03 -18.85 -17.12
N TYR A 443 -10.04 -18.35 -17.86
CA TYR A 443 -9.77 -16.91 -18.01
C TYR A 443 -10.52 -16.25 -19.19
N LYS A 444 -11.13 -17.06 -20.09
CA LYS A 444 -11.89 -16.58 -21.27
C LYS A 444 -13.10 -17.50 -21.51
N PRO A 445 -14.03 -17.64 -20.54
CA PRO A 445 -15.09 -18.63 -20.63
C PRO A 445 -16.07 -18.39 -21.80
N TRP A 446 -16.20 -17.16 -22.28
CA TRP A 446 -17.00 -16.83 -23.47
C TRP A 446 -16.44 -17.42 -24.77
N THR A 447 -15.22 -17.92 -24.79
CA THR A 447 -14.63 -18.63 -25.94
C THR A 447 -14.89 -20.13 -25.91
N ALA A 448 -15.43 -20.65 -24.81
CA ALA A 448 -15.75 -22.07 -24.69
C ALA A 448 -16.95 -22.42 -25.59
N PRO A 449 -16.90 -23.56 -26.33
CA PRO A 449 -18.06 -24.06 -27.05
C PRO A 449 -19.25 -24.26 -26.11
N LEU A 450 -20.47 -24.08 -26.62
CA LEU A 450 -21.68 -24.23 -25.80
C LEU A 450 -21.76 -25.61 -25.10
N ALA A 451 -21.26 -26.66 -25.73
CA ALA A 451 -21.19 -27.99 -25.13
C ALA A 451 -20.31 -28.02 -23.86
N GLU A 452 -19.18 -27.33 -23.88
CA GLU A 452 -18.29 -27.20 -22.71
C GLU A 452 -18.92 -26.32 -21.61
N GLN A 453 -19.60 -25.22 -21.98
CA GLN A 453 -20.34 -24.38 -21.04
C GLN A 453 -21.47 -25.17 -20.34
N LYS A 454 -22.23 -25.98 -21.11
CA LYS A 454 -23.27 -26.86 -20.55
C LYS A 454 -22.68 -27.94 -19.63
N LYS A 455 -21.53 -28.52 -19.99
CA LYS A 455 -20.82 -29.50 -19.18
C LYS A 455 -20.33 -28.88 -17.85
N ALA A 456 -19.89 -27.63 -17.88
CA ALA A 456 -19.48 -26.87 -16.70
C ALA A 456 -20.65 -26.33 -15.89
N GLY A 457 -21.90 -26.50 -16.35
CA GLY A 457 -23.08 -25.94 -15.66
C GLY A 457 -23.13 -24.43 -15.64
N CYS A 458 -22.43 -23.74 -16.55
CA CYS A 458 -22.36 -22.28 -16.59
C CYS A 458 -22.44 -21.76 -18.03
N ILE A 459 -23.56 -21.15 -18.37
CA ILE A 459 -23.81 -20.51 -19.68
C ILE A 459 -23.47 -19.03 -19.59
N ILE A 460 -22.48 -18.62 -20.38
CA ILE A 460 -22.02 -17.23 -20.37
C ILE A 460 -23.08 -16.29 -20.96
N GLY A 461 -23.46 -15.31 -20.18
CA GLY A 461 -24.55 -14.36 -20.46
C GLY A 461 -25.87 -14.76 -19.80
N GLN A 462 -25.91 -15.89 -19.06
CA GLN A 462 -27.04 -16.31 -18.22
C GLN A 462 -26.57 -16.51 -16.76
N ASP A 463 -25.65 -17.44 -16.52
CA ASP A 463 -25.17 -17.81 -15.18
C ASP A 463 -23.95 -16.96 -14.75
N TYR A 464 -23.16 -16.52 -15.71
CA TYR A 464 -22.02 -15.62 -15.53
C TYR A 464 -22.02 -14.55 -16.65
N PRO A 465 -21.71 -13.27 -16.36
CA PRO A 465 -21.83 -12.21 -17.35
C PRO A 465 -20.89 -12.38 -18.55
N LYS A 466 -21.31 -11.84 -19.69
CA LYS A 466 -20.41 -11.61 -20.83
C LYS A 466 -19.45 -10.48 -20.49
N PRO A 467 -18.25 -10.42 -21.13
CA PRO A 467 -17.36 -9.28 -21.01
C PRO A 467 -18.10 -7.96 -21.28
N ILE A 468 -18.05 -7.01 -20.34
CA ILE A 468 -18.73 -5.71 -20.45
C ILE A 468 -18.10 -4.79 -21.47
N VAL A 469 -16.84 -5.04 -21.83
CA VAL A 469 -16.11 -4.35 -22.91
C VAL A 469 -15.29 -5.36 -23.71
N ASP A 470 -14.98 -5.03 -24.97
CA ASP A 470 -13.96 -5.74 -25.75
C ASP A 470 -12.59 -5.16 -25.38
N HIS A 471 -11.75 -5.95 -24.72
CA HIS A 471 -10.43 -5.51 -24.23
C HIS A 471 -9.56 -4.89 -25.32
N GLN A 472 -9.50 -5.49 -26.53
CA GLN A 472 -8.64 -5.00 -27.57
C GLN A 472 -9.10 -3.62 -28.08
N LYS A 473 -10.39 -3.47 -28.36
CA LYS A 473 -10.99 -2.20 -28.80
C LYS A 473 -10.88 -1.13 -27.72
N ALA A 474 -11.19 -1.48 -26.46
CA ALA A 474 -11.10 -0.55 -25.34
C ALA A 474 -9.65 -0.08 -25.15
N ARG A 475 -8.68 -0.98 -25.15
CA ARG A 475 -7.26 -0.67 -25.04
C ARG A 475 -6.79 0.29 -26.12
N GLU A 476 -7.12 0.03 -27.38
CA GLU A 476 -6.73 0.89 -28.51
C GLU A 476 -7.36 2.29 -28.40
N ALA A 477 -8.65 2.37 -28.11
CA ALA A 477 -9.36 3.63 -27.92
C ALA A 477 -8.80 4.43 -26.72
N ASN A 478 -8.55 3.77 -25.60
CA ASN A 478 -8.07 4.42 -24.37
C ASN A 478 -6.62 4.90 -24.50
N LEU A 479 -5.76 4.17 -25.20
CA LEU A 479 -4.41 4.62 -25.53
C LEU A 479 -4.44 5.88 -26.40
N ALA A 480 -5.33 5.93 -27.39
CA ALA A 480 -5.50 7.11 -28.24
C ALA A 480 -6.03 8.31 -27.43
N ARG A 481 -7.04 8.11 -26.55
CA ARG A 481 -7.57 9.15 -25.64
C ARG A 481 -6.49 9.68 -24.69
N PHE A 482 -5.71 8.79 -24.10
CA PHE A 482 -4.65 9.18 -23.17
C PHE A 482 -3.56 10.00 -23.90
N LYS A 483 -3.14 9.55 -25.09
CA LYS A 483 -2.20 10.29 -25.92
C LYS A 483 -2.72 11.67 -26.29
N ALA A 484 -3.97 11.77 -26.77
CA ALA A 484 -4.60 13.04 -27.11
C ALA A 484 -4.64 14.01 -25.93
N ALA A 485 -4.93 13.52 -24.71
CA ALA A 485 -4.89 14.32 -23.51
C ALA A 485 -3.47 14.85 -23.20
N LEU A 486 -2.42 14.05 -23.41
CA LEU A 486 -1.04 14.51 -23.26
C LEU A 486 -0.66 15.55 -24.32
N ASP A 487 -1.05 15.34 -25.56
CA ASP A 487 -0.74 16.23 -26.70
C ASP A 487 -1.46 17.58 -26.57
N SER A 488 -2.62 17.63 -25.90
CA SER A 488 -3.36 18.88 -25.63
C SER A 488 -2.83 19.74 -24.49
N GLY A 489 -1.72 19.33 -23.86
CA GLY A 489 -1.10 20.09 -22.78
C GLY A 489 -1.77 19.91 -21.41
N ALA A 490 -2.50 18.81 -21.20
CA ALA A 490 -3.14 18.44 -19.92
C ALA A 490 -2.14 18.17 -18.77
N LEU A 491 -0.94 18.73 -18.86
CA LEU A 491 0.08 18.69 -17.82
C LEU A 491 -0.15 19.86 -16.87
N PRO A 492 -0.03 19.66 -15.55
CA PRO A 492 0.02 20.76 -14.59
C PRO A 492 1.16 21.72 -14.98
N GLU A 493 0.91 23.03 -14.92
CA GLU A 493 1.86 24.08 -15.33
C GLU A 493 3.27 24.03 -14.71
N LYS A 494 3.52 23.11 -13.79
CA LYS A 494 4.79 22.99 -13.03
C LYS A 494 5.53 21.66 -13.18
N PHE A 495 5.31 20.89 -14.24
CA PHE A 495 6.26 19.84 -14.61
C PHE A 495 7.50 20.43 -15.35
N GLY A 496 7.72 21.73 -15.22
CA GLY A 496 8.86 22.42 -15.78
C GLY A 496 10.14 22.10 -15.02
N GLY A 497 11.06 21.37 -15.65
CA GLY A 497 12.48 21.43 -15.31
C GLY A 497 13.15 20.16 -14.83
N ALA A 498 12.98 19.07 -15.52
CA ALA A 498 14.06 18.11 -15.71
C ALA A 498 13.92 17.49 -17.09
N LYS A 499 14.69 18.00 -18.04
CA LYS A 499 15.12 17.23 -19.22
C LYS A 499 16.08 16.14 -18.74
N GLY A 500 15.54 15.18 -18.05
CA GLY A 500 16.13 13.91 -17.71
C GLY A 500 14.99 12.95 -17.84
N ASP A 501 15.04 12.09 -18.84
CA ASP A 501 14.20 10.91 -18.95
C ASP A 501 14.19 10.26 -17.54
N PRO A 502 13.07 10.22 -16.79
CA PRO A 502 13.00 9.44 -15.57
C PRO A 502 13.07 8.01 -16.04
N GLY A 503 14.28 7.46 -16.11
CA GLY A 503 14.49 6.06 -16.41
C GLY A 503 13.42 5.25 -15.67
N PRO A 504 12.78 4.27 -16.31
CA PRO A 504 11.58 3.63 -15.79
C PRO A 504 11.86 3.15 -14.37
N MET A 505 11.07 3.61 -13.45
CA MET A 505 11.04 3.11 -12.07
C MET A 505 10.51 1.68 -12.08
N THR A 506 11.34 0.79 -12.45
CA THR A 506 11.23 -0.64 -12.69
C THR A 506 11.39 -0.98 -14.15
N SER A 507 12.56 -1.35 -14.55
CA SER A 507 12.69 -2.43 -15.51
C SER A 507 12.08 -3.70 -14.88
N PHE A 508 10.77 -3.87 -14.98
CA PHE A 508 10.21 -5.21 -15.04
C PHE A 508 10.73 -5.79 -16.35
N SER A 509 11.91 -6.38 -16.32
CA SER A 509 12.48 -7.09 -17.46
C SER A 509 11.65 -8.33 -17.71
N GLY A 510 10.57 -8.16 -18.43
CA GLY A 510 9.95 -9.23 -19.19
C GLY A 510 10.92 -9.61 -20.30
N GLY A 511 11.24 -10.91 -20.37
CA GLY A 511 12.29 -11.55 -21.13
C GLY A 511 12.56 -11.02 -22.54
N LYS A 512 13.83 -11.06 -22.89
CA LYS A 512 14.32 -11.02 -24.27
C LYS A 512 13.57 -12.03 -25.14
N GLY A 513 12.84 -11.54 -26.12
CA GLY A 513 12.21 -12.37 -27.14
C GLY A 513 11.97 -11.58 -28.40
N GLY A 514 12.74 -11.87 -29.46
CA GLY A 514 12.39 -11.48 -30.83
C GLY A 514 13.43 -10.64 -31.56
N LYS A 515 14.43 -11.31 -32.13
CA LYS A 515 15.17 -10.83 -33.29
C LYS A 515 14.24 -10.80 -34.50
N GLY A 516 14.31 -9.72 -35.29
CA GLY A 516 13.78 -9.60 -36.64
C GLY A 516 13.63 -8.14 -36.97
N ASP A 517 14.03 -7.56 -38.02
CA ASP A 517 14.80 -7.88 -39.19
C ASP A 517 15.29 -6.54 -39.77
N LYS A 518 16.30 -6.60 -40.61
CA LYS A 518 17.04 -5.50 -41.25
C LYS A 518 16.24 -4.81 -42.36
N GLY A 519 16.51 -3.54 -42.57
CA GLY A 519 16.24 -2.90 -43.87
C GLY A 519 16.25 -1.39 -43.78
N GLY A 520 17.34 -0.78 -44.00
CA GLY A 520 17.69 -0.14 -45.24
C GLY A 520 17.78 1.36 -45.22
N LYS A 521 18.93 1.82 -45.41
CA LYS A 521 19.52 2.82 -46.32
C LYS A 521 20.16 4.05 -45.67
N ARG A 522 21.47 4.02 -45.85
CA ARG A 522 22.43 5.12 -45.72
C ARG A 522 22.19 6.22 -46.77
N ALA A 523 22.45 7.44 -46.38
CA ALA A 523 23.00 8.44 -47.28
C ALA A 523 24.24 9.08 -46.62
N ALA A 524 25.29 9.24 -47.42
CA ALA A 524 26.67 9.56 -47.08
C ALA A 524 26.93 11.07 -47.08
N SER A 525 27.77 11.55 -46.28
CA SER A 525 29.13 12.08 -46.17
C SER A 525 29.29 13.54 -46.71
N PRO A 526 30.40 14.33 -46.55
CA PRO A 526 31.78 13.89 -46.44
C PRO A 526 32.71 14.73 -45.50
N ASP A 527 33.83 14.07 -45.18
CA ASP A 527 35.25 14.55 -45.20
C ASP A 527 35.78 15.61 -44.22
N ALA A 528 36.80 15.28 -43.47
CA ALA A 528 38.21 15.62 -43.67
C ALA A 528 39.12 15.29 -42.48
N GLY A 529 40.18 14.52 -42.73
CA GLY A 529 41.54 14.89 -42.34
C GLY A 529 42.20 14.23 -41.14
N GLY A 530 42.84 13.11 -41.30
CA GLY A 530 44.29 12.92 -41.19
C GLY A 530 44.95 12.81 -39.80
N ARG A 531 45.46 11.68 -39.43
CA ARG A 531 46.89 11.31 -39.38
C ARG A 531 47.14 9.98 -38.64
N LYS A 532 47.87 9.13 -39.37
CA LYS A 532 48.45 7.85 -38.95
C LYS A 532 49.45 8.01 -37.79
N ARG A 533 49.52 7.05 -36.86
CA ARG A 533 50.78 6.41 -36.47
C ARG A 533 50.54 4.96 -36.04
N ARG A 534 51.41 4.12 -36.54
CA ARG A 534 51.55 2.66 -36.54
C ARG A 534 52.57 2.28 -35.45
N TRP A 535 52.55 1.03 -35.04
CA TRP A 535 53.55 0.17 -34.41
C TRP A 535 52.89 -0.57 -33.24
N GLY A 536 52.98 -1.86 -33.04
CA GLY A 536 53.76 -2.94 -33.66
C GLY A 536 53.55 -4.21 -32.81
N LYS A 537 53.70 -5.34 -33.44
CA LYS A 537 53.51 -6.74 -32.97
C LYS A 537 54.45 -7.20 -31.86
N GLY A 538 53.99 -8.21 -31.10
CA GLY A 538 54.84 -9.20 -30.36
C GLY A 538 53.94 -9.92 -29.36
N ALA A 539 53.53 -11.10 -29.53
CA ALA A 539 54.01 -12.46 -29.65
C ALA A 539 54.24 -13.13 -28.31
N LYS A 540 53.39 -14.15 -28.03
CA LYS A 540 53.65 -15.50 -27.43
C LYS A 540 54.19 -15.68 -26.02
N GLY A 541 53.56 -16.63 -25.34
CA GLY A 541 54.18 -17.57 -24.42
C GLY A 541 53.33 -17.87 -23.20
N ASP A 542 52.57 -18.89 -23.21
CA ASP A 542 52.66 -20.26 -22.63
C ASP A 542 52.66 -20.36 -21.10
N THR A 543 51.61 -21.05 -20.63
CA THR A 543 51.55 -22.22 -19.76
C THR A 543 51.87 -22.15 -18.24
N LEU A 544 50.96 -22.88 -17.56
CA LEU A 544 51.08 -23.73 -16.34
C LEU A 544 50.67 -23.09 -15.00
N ALA A 545 49.50 -23.52 -14.52
CA ALA A 545 49.25 -24.56 -13.49
C ALA A 545 49.55 -24.18 -12.02
N GLY A 546 48.55 -24.38 -11.20
CA GLY A 546 48.70 -24.95 -9.87
C GLY A 546 48.53 -24.01 -8.68
N GLY A 547 47.52 -24.31 -7.90
CA GLY A 547 47.34 -23.85 -6.55
C GLY A 547 45.93 -23.54 -6.18
#